data_c20e550ee06fd8f6d991e91dc332e65a
#
_entry.id   c20e550ee06fd8f6d991e91dc332e65a
#
_cell.length_a   1.000
_cell.length_b   1.000
_cell.length_c   1.000
_cell.angle_alpha   90.00
_cell.angle_beta   90.00
_cell.angle_gamma   90.00
#
_symmetry.space_group_name_H-M   'P 1'
#
loop_
_entity.id
_entity.type
_entity.pdbx_description
1 polymer ?
#
loop_
_entity_poly.entity_id
_entity_poly.type
_entity_poly.pdbx_seq_one_letter_code
_entity_poly.pdbx_strand_id
1 'polypeptide(L)'
;MHYLLSGDYHLGHSRITEYSNRPFKSAEEMNETIIRNHNERVKPEDIFIHNGDFCYKHKVELDAEAGGRPTKAEQWLSRLNGHKIMIKGNHDASGGLKTIIDSLNLNFAGKRIHVVHKPEHSNASYEINLIAHIHNRWTIRYFKEHYKIIEDIVLANKDLPSDRVDLREFLERNYENRNSDSVLLNVGIDAWKYRPVSLDECIGKIAKFRKGIK
;
A
#
# COMPACT_ATOMS: atom_id res chain seq x y z
N MET A 1 14.45 -6.24 -16.45
CA MET A 1 14.33 -5.70 -15.07
C MET A 1 13.25 -4.64 -15.09
N HIS A 2 12.16 -4.86 -14.36
CA HIS A 2 11.04 -3.94 -14.23
C HIS A 2 10.89 -3.51 -12.77
N TYR A 3 10.16 -2.41 -12.55
CA TYR A 3 9.79 -1.95 -11.22
C TYR A 3 8.32 -2.23 -10.99
N LEU A 4 8.04 -3.10 -10.02
CA LEU A 4 6.67 -3.47 -9.65
C LEU A 4 6.41 -3.07 -8.20
N LEU A 5 5.15 -2.76 -7.92
CA LEU A 5 4.70 -2.33 -6.59
C LEU A 5 3.47 -3.11 -6.16
N SER A 6 3.29 -3.21 -4.87
CA SER A 6 2.04 -3.56 -4.22
C SER A 6 2.11 -3.15 -2.75
N GLY A 7 1.01 -3.29 -2.02
CA GLY A 7 0.96 -3.13 -0.57
C GLY A 7 -0.19 -3.95 0.00
N ASP A 8 -0.35 -3.93 1.31
CA ASP A 8 -1.49 -4.55 2.01
C ASP A 8 -1.65 -6.06 1.73
N TYR A 9 -0.55 -6.81 1.61
CA TYR A 9 -0.63 -8.26 1.42
C TYR A 9 -1.31 -8.93 2.60
N HIS A 10 -0.96 -8.52 3.84
CA HIS A 10 -1.49 -9.09 5.07
C HIS A 10 -1.40 -10.61 5.11
N LEU A 11 -0.27 -11.18 4.63
CA LEU A 11 -0.07 -12.63 4.63
C LEU A 11 -0.21 -13.18 6.04
N GLY A 12 -0.99 -14.23 6.18
CA GLY A 12 -1.26 -14.84 7.46
C GLY A 12 -2.34 -14.15 8.32
N HIS A 13 -3.05 -13.15 7.81
CA HIS A 13 -4.11 -12.46 8.54
C HIS A 13 -5.50 -13.03 8.18
N SER A 14 -6.04 -13.94 8.99
CA SER A 14 -7.33 -14.60 8.71
C SER A 14 -8.50 -13.63 8.57
N ARG A 15 -8.60 -12.63 9.45
CA ARG A 15 -9.72 -11.70 9.48
C ARG A 15 -9.67 -10.60 8.42
N ILE A 16 -8.58 -10.44 7.67
CA ILE A 16 -8.50 -9.41 6.62
C ILE A 16 -9.47 -9.70 5.46
N THR A 17 -9.81 -10.97 5.23
CA THR A 17 -10.80 -11.36 4.24
C THR A 17 -12.17 -10.75 4.54
N GLU A 18 -12.55 -10.69 5.82
CA GLU A 18 -13.78 -10.06 6.28
C GLU A 18 -13.68 -8.53 6.27
N TYR A 19 -12.61 -7.97 6.87
CA TYR A 19 -12.43 -6.51 7.02
C TYR A 19 -12.34 -5.76 5.70
N SER A 20 -11.73 -6.37 4.69
CA SER A 20 -11.57 -5.79 3.35
C SER A 20 -12.45 -6.44 2.29
N ASN A 21 -13.39 -7.31 2.72
CA ASN A 21 -14.30 -8.04 1.84
C ASN A 21 -13.56 -8.73 0.69
N ARG A 22 -12.46 -9.45 1.01
CA ARG A 22 -11.67 -10.19 0.03
C ARG A 22 -12.39 -11.48 -0.37
N PRO A 23 -12.39 -11.87 -1.65
CA PRO A 23 -13.15 -13.00 -2.15
C PRO A 23 -12.45 -14.36 -1.92
N PHE A 24 -11.92 -14.57 -0.72
CA PHE A 24 -11.23 -15.81 -0.33
C PHE A 24 -11.97 -16.50 0.81
N LYS A 25 -12.05 -17.82 0.74
CA LYS A 25 -12.72 -18.66 1.74
C LYS A 25 -11.86 -18.86 3.00
N SER A 26 -10.55 -18.71 2.88
CA SER A 26 -9.59 -18.87 3.97
C SER A 26 -8.36 -17.98 3.79
N ALA A 27 -7.62 -17.76 4.88
CA ALA A 27 -6.32 -17.07 4.84
C ALA A 27 -5.32 -17.84 3.97
N GLU A 28 -5.36 -19.16 3.96
CA GLU A 28 -4.45 -19.98 3.16
C GLU A 28 -4.73 -19.78 1.66
N GLU A 29 -5.99 -19.87 1.23
CA GLU A 29 -6.37 -19.59 -0.15
C GLU A 29 -5.92 -18.20 -0.59
N MET A 30 -6.12 -17.20 0.27
CA MET A 30 -5.66 -15.82 0.05
C MET A 30 -4.14 -15.78 -0.13
N ASN A 31 -3.39 -16.34 0.81
CA ASN A 31 -1.94 -16.31 0.82
C ASN A 31 -1.35 -16.96 -0.44
N GLU A 32 -1.82 -18.17 -0.78
CA GLU A 32 -1.34 -18.90 -1.95
C GLU A 32 -1.70 -18.17 -3.24
N THR A 33 -2.88 -17.57 -3.32
CA THR A 33 -3.29 -16.78 -4.48
C THR A 33 -2.44 -15.53 -4.64
N ILE A 34 -2.17 -14.79 -3.56
CA ILE A 34 -1.33 -13.58 -3.61
C ILE A 34 0.09 -13.96 -4.04
N ILE A 35 0.68 -15.00 -3.46
CA ILE A 35 2.04 -15.45 -3.78
C ILE A 35 2.14 -15.91 -5.24
N ARG A 36 1.18 -16.70 -5.71
CA ARG A 36 1.12 -17.13 -7.12
C ARG A 36 1.03 -15.93 -8.05
N ASN A 37 0.08 -15.03 -7.83
CA ASN A 37 -0.11 -13.82 -8.64
C ASN A 37 1.11 -12.91 -8.63
N HIS A 38 1.79 -12.82 -7.48
CA HIS A 38 3.06 -12.09 -7.37
C HIS A 38 4.12 -12.71 -8.28
N ASN A 39 4.36 -14.03 -8.15
CA ASN A 39 5.42 -14.72 -8.87
C ASN A 39 5.14 -14.85 -10.38
N GLU A 40 3.89 -14.81 -10.81
CA GLU A 40 3.52 -14.69 -12.23
C GLU A 40 3.96 -13.34 -12.83
N ARG A 41 3.88 -12.25 -12.03
CA ARG A 41 4.15 -10.89 -12.48
C ARG A 41 5.59 -10.44 -12.25
N VAL A 42 6.15 -10.77 -11.10
CA VAL A 42 7.49 -10.37 -10.67
C VAL A 42 8.48 -11.47 -11.01
N LYS A 43 9.50 -11.16 -11.80
CA LYS A 43 10.58 -12.08 -12.13
C LYS A 43 11.72 -11.97 -11.11
N PRO A 44 12.60 -12.97 -11.00
CA PRO A 44 13.72 -12.93 -10.05
C PRO A 44 14.61 -11.69 -10.17
N GLU A 45 14.79 -11.18 -11.40
CA GLU A 45 15.63 -10.03 -11.72
C GLU A 45 14.91 -8.66 -11.56
N ASP A 46 13.60 -8.64 -11.28
CA ASP A 46 12.84 -7.41 -11.15
C ASP A 46 13.02 -6.78 -9.75
N ILE A 47 12.76 -5.48 -9.64
CA ILE A 47 12.69 -4.77 -8.37
C ILE A 47 11.23 -4.69 -7.94
N PHE A 48 10.94 -5.23 -6.77
CA PHE A 48 9.61 -5.19 -6.16
C PHE A 48 9.60 -4.28 -4.93
N ILE A 49 8.74 -3.28 -4.95
CA ILE A 49 8.53 -2.33 -3.84
C ILE A 49 7.23 -2.71 -3.14
N HIS A 50 7.33 -3.18 -1.91
CA HIS A 50 6.16 -3.45 -1.07
C HIS A 50 5.85 -2.24 -0.20
N ASN A 51 4.67 -1.67 -0.38
CA ASN A 51 4.23 -0.42 0.25
C ASN A 51 3.48 -0.64 1.57
N GLY A 52 4.07 -1.42 2.47
CA GLY A 52 3.59 -1.62 3.84
C GLY A 52 2.51 -2.71 4.01
N ASP A 53 2.35 -3.12 5.26
CA ASP A 53 1.40 -4.14 5.71
C ASP A 53 1.57 -5.49 4.99
N PHE A 54 2.81 -6.00 5.09
CA PHE A 54 3.23 -7.22 4.39
C PHE A 54 2.62 -8.49 4.99
N CYS A 55 2.77 -8.70 6.29
CA CYS A 55 2.24 -9.88 6.95
C CYS A 55 1.81 -9.61 8.40
N TYR A 56 0.99 -10.51 8.93
CA TYR A 56 0.49 -10.43 10.28
C TYR A 56 1.09 -11.54 11.15
N LYS A 57 1.46 -11.19 12.40
CA LYS A 57 1.99 -12.15 13.36
C LYS A 57 0.84 -12.87 14.06
N HIS A 58 0.35 -13.95 13.49
CA HIS A 58 -0.53 -14.85 14.23
C HIS A 58 0.23 -16.04 14.80
N LYS A 59 0.04 -16.27 16.07
CA LYS A 59 0.85 -17.23 16.83
C LYS A 59 0.41 -18.68 16.69
N VAL A 60 -0.84 -18.98 16.49
CA VAL A 60 -1.35 -20.34 16.74
C VAL A 60 -2.36 -20.81 15.69
N GLU A 61 -3.30 -19.95 15.28
CA GLU A 61 -4.41 -20.39 14.44
C GLU A 61 -3.99 -20.75 13.01
N LEU A 62 -2.97 -20.07 12.48
CA LEU A 62 -2.43 -20.35 11.14
C LEU A 62 -1.51 -21.57 11.11
N ASP A 63 -0.83 -21.87 12.20
CA ASP A 63 0.00 -23.07 12.30
C ASP A 63 -0.86 -24.34 12.29
N ALA A 64 -2.07 -24.26 12.83
CA ALA A 64 -3.02 -25.36 12.81
C ALA A 64 -3.76 -25.48 11.45
N GLU A 65 -4.20 -24.37 10.89
CA GLU A 65 -4.94 -24.34 9.62
C GLU A 65 -4.03 -24.48 8.40
N ALA A 66 -2.81 -23.94 8.47
CA ALA A 66 -1.83 -23.99 7.38
C ALA A 66 -0.93 -25.23 7.40
N GLY A 67 -1.27 -26.25 8.17
CA GLY A 67 -0.48 -27.48 8.25
C GLY A 67 0.94 -27.27 8.79
N GLY A 68 1.13 -26.36 9.76
CA GLY A 68 2.43 -26.09 10.35
C GLY A 68 3.38 -25.24 9.51
N ARG A 69 2.88 -24.49 8.55
CA ARG A 69 3.67 -23.54 7.75
C ARG A 69 4.10 -22.34 8.58
N PRO A 70 5.36 -21.96 8.48
CA PRO A 70 5.92 -20.90 9.29
C PRO A 70 5.38 -19.50 8.94
N THR A 71 5.04 -18.72 9.95
CA THR A 71 4.40 -17.40 9.87
C THR A 71 5.37 -16.21 9.99
N LYS A 72 6.69 -16.43 9.92
CA LYS A 72 7.69 -15.36 10.01
C LYS A 72 7.80 -14.62 8.68
N ALA A 73 7.95 -13.28 8.74
CA ALA A 73 8.07 -12.44 7.55
C ALA A 73 9.15 -12.93 6.56
N GLU A 74 10.30 -13.37 7.06
CA GLU A 74 11.40 -13.88 6.24
C GLU A 74 11.01 -15.14 5.43
N GLN A 75 10.13 -15.96 5.98
CA GLN A 75 9.65 -17.17 5.29
C GLN A 75 8.65 -16.84 4.19
N TRP A 76 7.78 -15.84 4.41
CA TRP A 76 6.95 -15.32 3.35
C TRP A 76 7.79 -14.65 2.26
N LEU A 77 8.78 -13.84 2.64
CA LEU A 77 9.70 -13.17 1.70
C LEU A 77 10.48 -14.15 0.82
N SER A 78 10.89 -15.31 1.36
CA SER A 78 11.61 -16.33 0.59
C SER A 78 10.76 -16.99 -0.51
N ARG A 79 9.44 -16.89 -0.43
CA ARG A 79 8.51 -17.44 -1.42
C ARG A 79 8.20 -16.48 -2.57
N LEU A 80 8.62 -15.24 -2.47
CA LEU A 80 8.34 -14.20 -3.47
C LEU A 80 9.56 -13.94 -4.35
N ASN A 81 9.32 -13.78 -5.64
CA ASN A 81 10.35 -13.38 -6.61
C ASN A 81 10.74 -11.89 -6.44
N GLY A 82 11.83 -11.50 -7.10
CA GLY A 82 12.31 -10.12 -7.22
C GLY A 82 13.22 -9.67 -6.07
N HIS A 83 13.94 -8.56 -6.33
CA HIS A 83 14.70 -7.82 -5.31
C HIS A 83 13.74 -6.91 -4.54
N LYS A 84 13.61 -7.13 -3.25
CA LYS A 84 12.53 -6.54 -2.44
C LYS A 84 12.98 -5.28 -1.71
N ILE A 85 12.22 -4.18 -1.88
CA ILE A 85 12.30 -2.97 -1.06
C ILE A 85 11.03 -2.92 -0.23
N MET A 86 11.15 -2.95 1.09
CA MET A 86 10.01 -3.05 2.01
C MET A 86 9.82 -1.71 2.71
N ILE A 87 8.73 -1.01 2.40
CA ILE A 87 8.29 0.19 3.11
C ILE A 87 7.44 -0.24 4.31
N LYS A 88 7.58 0.47 5.42
CA LYS A 88 6.89 0.16 6.66
C LYS A 88 5.40 0.51 6.60
N GLY A 89 4.55 -0.46 6.90
CA GLY A 89 3.14 -0.27 7.22
C GLY A 89 2.90 -0.25 8.73
N ASN A 90 1.67 0.04 9.13
CA ASN A 90 1.31 0.13 10.54
C ASN A 90 1.23 -1.25 11.24
N HIS A 91 1.06 -2.34 10.49
CA HIS A 91 1.03 -3.70 11.04
C HIS A 91 2.39 -4.42 11.00
N ASP A 92 3.39 -3.93 10.27
CA ASP A 92 4.64 -4.63 10.02
C ASP A 92 5.48 -4.88 11.26
N ALA A 93 5.48 -3.95 12.22
CA ALA A 93 6.18 -4.16 13.49
C ALA A 93 5.63 -5.37 14.26
N SER A 94 4.33 -5.57 14.27
CA SER A 94 3.67 -6.74 14.86
C SER A 94 3.82 -8.00 13.99
N GLY A 95 3.93 -7.85 12.67
CA GLY A 95 4.16 -8.92 11.69
C GLY A 95 5.56 -9.52 11.70
N GLY A 96 6.50 -8.87 12.40
CA GLY A 96 7.89 -9.32 12.46
C GLY A 96 8.71 -8.97 11.22
N LEU A 97 8.21 -8.10 10.36
CA LEU A 97 8.99 -7.52 9.28
C LEU A 97 9.93 -6.45 9.83
N LYS A 98 11.23 -6.61 9.56
CA LYS A 98 12.26 -5.65 9.96
C LYS A 98 12.52 -4.71 8.78
N THR A 99 11.95 -3.51 8.82
CA THR A 99 12.23 -2.41 7.90
C THR A 99 12.30 -1.09 8.65
N ILE A 100 13.15 -0.18 8.17
CA ILE A 100 13.31 1.19 8.66
C ILE A 100 12.90 2.23 7.61
N ILE A 101 12.38 1.77 6.46
CA ILE A 101 12.03 2.63 5.34
C ILE A 101 10.59 3.08 5.55
N ASP A 102 10.37 4.33 5.94
CA ASP A 102 9.02 4.91 6.10
C ASP A 102 8.45 5.42 4.77
N SER A 103 9.32 5.85 3.84
CA SER A 103 8.93 6.30 2.50
C SER A 103 10.08 6.13 1.51
N LEU A 104 9.75 6.16 0.22
CA LEU A 104 10.72 6.07 -0.87
C LEU A 104 10.43 7.16 -1.92
N ASN A 105 11.46 7.87 -2.35
CA ASN A 105 11.36 8.88 -3.41
C ASN A 105 11.99 8.35 -4.69
N LEU A 106 11.26 8.44 -5.79
CA LEU A 106 11.67 7.91 -7.09
C LEU A 106 11.58 9.00 -8.16
N ASN A 107 12.46 8.91 -9.16
CA ASN A 107 12.30 9.57 -10.45
C ASN A 107 12.10 8.50 -11.51
N PHE A 108 10.92 8.46 -12.14
CA PHE A 108 10.60 7.49 -13.17
C PHE A 108 9.79 8.15 -14.29
N ALA A 109 10.17 7.89 -15.55
CA ALA A 109 9.54 8.49 -16.74
C ALA A 109 9.39 10.04 -16.64
N GLY A 110 10.40 10.72 -16.10
CA GLY A 110 10.41 12.18 -15.92
C GLY A 110 9.46 12.68 -14.82
N LYS A 111 8.92 11.79 -13.97
CA LYS A 111 8.02 12.14 -12.87
C LYS A 111 8.69 11.93 -11.51
N ARG A 112 8.47 12.87 -10.59
CA ARG A 112 8.84 12.74 -9.19
C ARG A 112 7.72 12.01 -8.45
N ILE A 113 8.05 10.85 -7.88
CA ILE A 113 7.12 9.95 -7.25
C ILE A 113 7.49 9.78 -5.78
N HIS A 114 6.52 9.92 -4.90
CA HIS A 114 6.62 9.60 -3.48
C HIS A 114 5.84 8.32 -3.19
N VAL A 115 6.49 7.34 -2.58
CA VAL A 115 5.87 6.07 -2.19
C VAL A 115 5.79 6.02 -0.68
N VAL A 116 4.59 5.86 -0.15
CA VAL A 116 4.32 5.89 1.29
C VAL A 116 3.09 5.06 1.62
N HIS A 117 3.09 4.40 2.79
CA HIS A 117 2.00 3.49 3.12
C HIS A 117 0.66 4.22 3.29
N LYS A 118 0.59 5.18 4.19
CA LYS A 118 -0.67 5.90 4.49
C LYS A 118 -0.88 7.12 3.59
N PRO A 119 -2.11 7.39 3.12
CA PRO A 119 -2.43 8.63 2.39
C PRO A 119 -2.07 9.91 3.15
N GLU A 120 -2.21 9.91 4.47
CA GLU A 120 -1.90 11.05 5.34
C GLU A 120 -0.39 11.38 5.38
N HIS A 121 0.46 10.47 4.91
CA HIS A 121 1.90 10.71 4.77
C HIS A 121 2.28 11.20 3.37
N SER A 122 1.31 11.37 2.46
CA SER A 122 1.57 11.88 1.11
C SER A 122 2.08 13.32 1.13
N ASN A 123 2.74 13.73 0.05
CA ASN A 123 3.41 15.02 -0.06
C ASN A 123 3.06 15.69 -1.39
N ALA A 124 2.42 16.86 -1.31
CA ALA A 124 1.96 17.64 -2.45
C ALA A 124 3.07 18.17 -3.37
N SER A 125 4.32 18.18 -2.91
CA SER A 125 5.46 18.61 -3.74
C SER A 125 5.87 17.57 -4.79
N TYR A 126 5.37 16.34 -4.70
CA TYR A 126 5.56 15.29 -5.70
C TYR A 126 4.40 15.26 -6.68
N GLU A 127 4.66 14.95 -7.94
CA GLU A 127 3.63 14.86 -8.98
C GLU A 127 2.70 13.65 -8.78
N ILE A 128 3.23 12.60 -8.15
CA ILE A 128 2.55 11.34 -7.90
C ILE A 128 2.89 10.86 -6.49
N ASN A 129 1.85 10.46 -5.76
CA ASN A 129 1.98 9.73 -4.52
C ASN A 129 1.41 8.32 -4.70
N LEU A 130 2.23 7.29 -4.54
CA LEU A 130 1.81 5.90 -4.54
C LEU A 130 1.56 5.47 -3.09
N ILE A 131 0.31 5.14 -2.80
CA ILE A 131 -0.15 4.86 -1.43
C ILE A 131 -0.74 3.44 -1.33
N ALA A 132 -0.94 2.97 -0.10
CA ALA A 132 -1.64 1.74 0.24
C ALA A 132 -2.60 1.99 1.43
N HIS A 133 -2.74 1.06 2.38
CA HIS A 133 -3.49 1.19 3.63
C HIS A 133 -5.01 1.24 3.51
N ILE A 134 -5.55 1.79 2.45
CA ILE A 134 -6.99 2.05 2.29
C ILE A 134 -7.74 0.90 1.61
N HIS A 135 -7.04 -0.19 1.30
CA HIS A 135 -7.58 -1.39 0.65
C HIS A 135 -8.38 -1.03 -0.62
N ASN A 136 -9.66 -1.41 -0.66
CA ASN A 136 -10.55 -1.20 -1.81
C ASN A 136 -11.42 0.08 -1.73
N ARG A 137 -11.14 1.00 -0.80
CA ARG A 137 -12.00 2.19 -0.60
C ARG A 137 -12.01 3.11 -1.81
N TRP A 138 -10.86 3.34 -2.44
CA TRP A 138 -10.73 4.07 -3.69
C TRP A 138 -9.38 3.76 -4.36
N THR A 139 -9.28 4.02 -5.68
CA THR A 139 -8.06 3.69 -6.43
C THR A 139 -7.20 4.91 -6.75
N ILE A 140 -7.82 6.04 -7.14
CA ILE A 140 -7.09 7.23 -7.60
C ILE A 140 -7.86 8.49 -7.23
N ARG A 141 -7.13 9.56 -6.89
CA ARG A 141 -7.71 10.84 -6.46
C ARG A 141 -6.71 11.98 -6.67
N TYR A 142 -7.17 13.21 -6.91
CA TYR A 142 -6.32 14.38 -6.83
C TYR A 142 -5.96 14.69 -5.36
N PHE A 143 -4.75 15.23 -5.15
CA PHE A 143 -4.27 15.62 -3.83
C PHE A 143 -5.18 16.66 -3.17
N LYS A 144 -5.57 17.70 -3.90
CA LYS A 144 -6.47 18.75 -3.43
C LYS A 144 -7.81 18.22 -2.90
N GLU A 145 -8.37 17.19 -3.54
CA GLU A 145 -9.59 16.54 -3.09
C GLU A 145 -9.37 15.78 -1.79
N HIS A 146 -8.24 15.07 -1.69
CA HIS A 146 -7.86 14.36 -0.47
C HIS A 146 -7.62 15.33 0.68
N TYR A 147 -6.87 16.41 0.43
CA TYR A 147 -6.62 17.48 1.41
C TYR A 147 -7.93 18.05 1.96
N LYS A 148 -8.88 18.38 1.08
CA LYS A 148 -10.19 18.92 1.48
C LYS A 148 -10.97 17.94 2.37
N ILE A 149 -10.95 16.66 2.05
CA ILE A 149 -11.62 15.62 2.88
C ILE A 149 -11.01 15.58 4.28
N ILE A 150 -9.69 15.59 4.39
CA ILE A 150 -9.00 15.59 5.69
C ILE A 150 -9.29 16.88 6.47
N GLU A 151 -9.27 18.02 5.80
CA GLU A 151 -9.63 19.32 6.41
C GLU A 151 -11.04 19.27 7.00
N ASP A 152 -12.04 18.79 6.25
CA ASP A 152 -13.42 18.66 6.71
C ASP A 152 -13.54 17.71 7.92
N ILE A 153 -12.80 16.60 7.93
CA ILE A 153 -12.76 15.67 9.08
C ILE A 153 -12.18 16.36 10.32
N VAL A 154 -11.09 17.09 10.18
CA VAL A 154 -10.42 17.78 11.31
C VAL A 154 -11.30 18.92 11.84
N LEU A 155 -11.94 19.69 10.96
CA LEU A 155 -12.83 20.79 11.37
C LEU A 155 -14.10 20.29 12.07
N ALA A 156 -14.66 19.15 11.63
CA ALA A 156 -15.85 18.57 12.23
C ALA A 156 -15.58 17.92 13.61
N ASN A 157 -14.32 17.56 13.91
CA ASN A 157 -13.94 16.84 15.13
C ASN A 157 -12.87 17.63 15.89
N LYS A 158 -13.27 18.64 16.66
CA LYS A 158 -12.36 19.50 17.45
C LYS A 158 -11.48 18.69 18.42
N ASP A 159 -12.02 17.62 18.98
CA ASP A 159 -11.35 16.70 19.91
C ASP A 159 -10.97 15.39 19.21
N LEU A 160 -10.16 15.49 18.14
CA LEU A 160 -9.63 14.30 17.47
C LEU A 160 -8.83 13.45 18.47
N PRO A 161 -9.09 12.14 18.54
CA PRO A 161 -8.31 11.22 19.34
C PRO A 161 -6.81 11.32 19.03
N SER A 162 -5.97 11.05 20.03
CA SER A 162 -4.51 11.13 19.91
C SER A 162 -3.91 10.24 18.82
N ASP A 163 -4.62 9.19 18.42
CA ASP A 163 -4.24 8.31 17.32
C ASP A 163 -4.44 8.91 15.92
N ARG A 164 -5.02 10.12 15.83
CA ARG A 164 -5.22 10.87 14.59
C ARG A 164 -4.38 12.16 14.50
N VAL A 165 -3.30 12.22 15.22
CA VAL A 165 -2.33 13.35 15.15
C VAL A 165 -1.79 13.51 13.73
N ASP A 166 -1.58 12.42 13.00
CA ASP A 166 -1.10 12.40 11.62
C ASP A 166 -2.00 13.19 10.64
N LEU A 167 -3.32 13.34 10.90
CA LEU A 167 -4.20 14.17 10.06
C LEU A 167 -3.91 15.66 10.18
N ARG A 168 -3.63 16.17 11.39
CA ARG A 168 -3.26 17.58 11.59
C ARG A 168 -1.90 17.88 11.01
N GLU A 169 -0.92 17.02 11.27
CA GLU A 169 0.43 17.13 10.70
C GLU A 169 0.40 17.11 9.17
N PHE A 170 -0.49 16.28 8.57
CA PHE A 170 -0.70 16.28 7.12
C PHE A 170 -1.18 17.63 6.60
N LEU A 171 -2.19 18.26 7.25
CA LEU A 171 -2.70 19.56 6.84
C LEU A 171 -1.64 20.66 6.97
N GLU A 172 -0.93 20.73 8.09
CA GLU A 172 0.12 21.70 8.34
C GLU A 172 1.26 21.58 7.31
N ARG A 173 1.77 20.37 7.10
CA ARG A 173 2.87 20.10 6.16
C ARG A 173 2.53 20.46 4.72
N ASN A 174 1.28 20.31 4.31
CA ASN A 174 0.85 20.48 2.93
C ASN A 174 0.06 21.78 2.68
N TYR A 175 -0.08 22.68 3.64
CA TYR A 175 -0.92 23.87 3.56
C TYR A 175 -0.60 24.73 2.33
N GLU A 176 0.67 25.04 2.07
CA GLU A 176 1.12 25.85 0.93
C GLU A 176 0.79 25.22 -0.43
N ASN A 177 0.75 23.89 -0.47
CA ASN A 177 0.52 23.10 -1.69
C ASN A 177 -0.87 22.43 -1.72
N ARG A 178 -1.82 22.85 -0.88
CA ARG A 178 -3.13 22.22 -0.73
C ARG A 178 -3.96 22.11 -2.02
N ASN A 179 -3.74 23.02 -2.95
CA ASN A 179 -4.40 23.06 -4.26
C ASN A 179 -3.62 22.32 -5.37
N SER A 180 -2.63 21.53 -5.02
CA SER A 180 -1.80 20.80 -5.99
C SER A 180 -2.61 19.82 -6.84
N ASP A 181 -2.29 19.74 -8.13
CA ASP A 181 -2.77 18.72 -9.07
C ASP A 181 -1.95 17.41 -8.99
N SER A 182 -1.19 17.24 -7.93
CA SER A 182 -0.58 15.96 -7.57
C SER A 182 -1.65 14.87 -7.47
N VAL A 183 -1.28 13.63 -7.75
CA VAL A 183 -2.21 12.50 -7.77
C VAL A 183 -1.81 11.48 -6.72
N LEU A 184 -2.78 10.99 -5.96
CA LEU A 184 -2.65 9.82 -5.11
C LEU A 184 -3.18 8.61 -5.88
N LEU A 185 -2.35 7.57 -6.01
CA LEU A 185 -2.74 6.30 -6.60
C LEU A 185 -2.54 5.18 -5.58
N ASN A 186 -3.61 4.48 -5.27
CA ASN A 186 -3.57 3.30 -4.42
C ASN A 186 -2.94 2.11 -5.17
N VAL A 187 -1.81 1.63 -4.67
CA VAL A 187 -1.11 0.43 -5.17
C VAL A 187 -1.33 -0.79 -4.26
N GLY A 188 -2.17 -0.68 -3.24
CA GLY A 188 -2.59 -1.80 -2.40
C GLY A 188 -3.22 -2.91 -3.24
N ILE A 189 -2.97 -4.16 -2.85
CA ILE A 189 -3.29 -5.35 -3.65
C ILE A 189 -4.79 -5.49 -3.96
N ASP A 190 -5.64 -5.00 -3.06
CA ASP A 190 -7.09 -5.02 -3.23
C ASP A 190 -7.58 -4.18 -4.42
N ALA A 191 -6.88 -3.08 -4.74
CA ALA A 191 -7.19 -2.21 -5.87
C ALA A 191 -6.77 -2.78 -7.23
N TRP A 192 -5.95 -3.85 -7.26
CA TRP A 192 -5.32 -4.41 -8.46
C TRP A 192 -5.58 -5.91 -8.65
N LYS A 193 -6.72 -6.38 -8.22
CA LYS A 193 -7.16 -7.79 -8.38
C LYS A 193 -6.13 -8.78 -7.82
N TYR A 194 -5.57 -8.48 -6.66
CA TYR A 194 -4.57 -9.30 -5.96
C TYR A 194 -3.29 -9.57 -6.77
N ARG A 195 -2.83 -8.58 -7.56
CA ARG A 195 -1.63 -8.67 -8.40
C ARG A 195 -0.76 -7.42 -8.24
N PRO A 196 0.57 -7.54 -8.20
CA PRO A 196 1.47 -6.40 -8.30
C PRO A 196 1.26 -5.60 -9.58
N VAL A 197 1.49 -4.30 -9.52
CA VAL A 197 1.38 -3.36 -10.64
C VAL A 197 2.75 -2.79 -11.00
N SER A 198 3.04 -2.60 -12.30
CA SER A 198 4.28 -1.94 -12.72
C SER A 198 4.18 -0.42 -12.60
N LEU A 199 5.34 0.27 -12.50
CA LEU A 199 5.37 1.74 -12.56
C LEU A 199 4.78 2.27 -13.88
N ASP A 200 4.99 1.58 -14.99
CA ASP A 200 4.40 1.96 -16.29
C ASP A 200 2.88 1.89 -16.27
N GLU A 201 2.30 0.84 -15.67
CA GLU A 201 0.84 0.72 -15.48
C GLU A 201 0.31 1.84 -14.57
N CYS A 202 1.03 2.20 -13.51
CA CYS A 202 0.69 3.33 -12.64
C CYS A 202 0.64 4.65 -13.44
N ILE A 203 1.68 4.95 -14.20
CA ILE A 203 1.75 6.15 -15.04
C ILE A 203 0.62 6.15 -16.08
N GLY A 204 0.39 5.01 -16.74
CA GLY A 204 -0.69 4.87 -17.72
C GLY A 204 -2.07 5.11 -17.13
N LYS A 205 -2.34 4.60 -15.92
CA LYS A 205 -3.60 4.83 -15.21
C LYS A 205 -3.78 6.29 -14.81
N ILE A 206 -2.73 6.94 -14.32
CA ILE A 206 -2.76 8.37 -13.97
C ILE A 206 -2.99 9.24 -15.22
N ALA A 207 -2.35 8.90 -16.35
CA ALA A 207 -2.55 9.63 -17.61
C ALA A 207 -4.01 9.54 -18.11
N LYS A 208 -4.65 8.37 -17.99
CA LYS A 208 -6.08 8.19 -18.29
C LYS A 208 -6.96 9.03 -17.36
N PHE A 209 -6.71 8.95 -16.06
CA PHE A 209 -7.45 9.70 -15.04
C PHE A 209 -7.41 11.21 -15.31
N ARG A 210 -6.22 11.77 -15.61
CA ARG A 210 -6.07 13.20 -15.95
C ARG A 210 -6.83 13.63 -17.20
N LYS A 211 -7.09 12.69 -18.13
CA LYS A 211 -7.90 12.91 -19.34
C LYS A 211 -9.40 12.67 -19.12
N GLY A 212 -9.84 12.34 -17.89
CA GLY A 212 -11.23 11.99 -17.59
C GLY A 212 -11.67 10.65 -18.20
N ILE A 213 -10.73 9.78 -18.58
CA ILE A 213 -11.01 8.45 -19.13
C ILE A 213 -11.10 7.47 -17.95
N LYS A 214 -12.28 6.83 -17.81
CA LYS A 214 -12.52 5.79 -16.78
C LYS A 214 -11.81 4.47 -17.08
#